data_44464922217a506f36cd335627f2298e
#
_entry.id   44464922217a506f36cd335627f2298e
#
_cell.length_a   1.000
_cell.length_b   1.000
_cell.length_c   1.000
_cell.angle_alpha   90.00
_cell.angle_beta   90.00
_cell.angle_gamma   90.00
#
_symmetry.space_group_name_H-M   'P 1'
#
loop_
_entity.id
_entity.type
_entity.pdbx_description
1 polymer ?
#
loop_
_entity_poly.entity_id
_entity_poly.type
_entity_poly.pdbx_seq_one_letter_code
_entity_poly.pdbx_strand_id
1 'polypeptide(L)'
;MHTSAGSPVTTHSSVLVRILLIVIAVAPLSGCYLLQAATGQMEIVAKRKPIAAVIANPATSTALRERLEYVSEARAFAVSELGLPDNGSYRGYADLRRPFVVWNVFATDEFSVEPKRWCFPIAGCVVYRGYFNQRRAERYARRLRFSGHDAAIGGVAAYSTRGHFDDPILNTKMAW
;
A
#
# COMPACT_ATOMS: atom_id res chain seq x y z
N MET A 1 38.04 -6.37 -58.41
CA MET A 1 38.29 -6.63 -56.98
C MET A 1 37.24 -5.90 -56.18
N HIS A 2 36.16 -6.58 -55.78
CA HIS A 2 35.11 -6.03 -54.91
C HIS A 2 35.27 -6.67 -53.53
N THR A 3 35.65 -5.92 -52.56
CA THR A 3 35.64 -6.29 -51.13
C THR A 3 34.33 -5.88 -50.55
N SER A 4 33.47 -6.88 -50.22
CA SER A 4 32.24 -6.69 -49.48
C SER A 4 32.52 -6.62 -48.01
N ALA A 5 32.22 -5.48 -47.37
CA ALA A 5 32.29 -5.29 -45.94
C ALA A 5 30.99 -5.82 -45.30
N GLY A 6 31.11 -6.95 -44.59
CA GLY A 6 29.99 -7.52 -43.80
C GLY A 6 29.76 -6.69 -42.54
N SER A 7 28.57 -6.19 -42.34
CA SER A 7 28.15 -5.42 -41.17
C SER A 7 27.87 -6.34 -39.95
N PRO A 8 28.36 -5.98 -38.73
CA PRO A 8 28.10 -6.75 -37.52
C PRO A 8 26.75 -6.33 -36.88
N VAL A 9 25.64 -6.91 -37.35
CA VAL A 9 24.30 -6.61 -36.79
C VAL A 9 23.85 -7.60 -35.70
N THR A 10 24.62 -8.64 -35.39
CA THR A 10 24.14 -9.78 -34.57
C THR A 10 24.42 -9.70 -33.06
N THR A 11 25.20 -8.73 -32.57
CA THR A 11 25.64 -8.68 -31.15
C THR A 11 24.63 -7.98 -30.23
N HIS A 12 23.91 -6.98 -30.69
CA HIS A 12 22.95 -6.22 -29.88
C HIS A 12 21.68 -7.00 -29.56
N SER A 13 21.20 -7.85 -30.46
CA SER A 13 19.99 -8.65 -30.26
C SER A 13 20.16 -9.71 -29.15
N SER A 14 21.34 -10.34 -29.07
CA SER A 14 21.63 -11.36 -28.05
C SER A 14 21.79 -10.74 -26.65
N VAL A 15 22.32 -9.51 -26.54
CA VAL A 15 22.43 -8.77 -25.26
C VAL A 15 21.05 -8.36 -24.77
N LEU A 16 20.20 -7.82 -25.64
CA LEU A 16 18.82 -7.46 -25.29
C LEU A 16 17.99 -8.66 -24.82
N VAL A 17 18.12 -9.81 -25.50
CA VAL A 17 17.44 -11.04 -25.07
C VAL A 17 17.95 -11.53 -23.73
N ARG A 18 19.25 -11.48 -23.45
CA ARG A 18 19.82 -11.85 -22.15
C ARG A 18 19.35 -10.91 -21.03
N ILE A 19 19.33 -9.60 -21.27
CA ILE A 19 18.79 -8.62 -20.32
C ILE A 19 17.31 -8.88 -20.05
N LEU A 20 16.52 -9.11 -21.08
CA LEU A 20 15.09 -9.44 -20.97
C LEU A 20 14.86 -10.72 -20.15
N LEU A 21 15.65 -11.77 -20.41
CA LEU A 21 15.59 -13.01 -19.64
C LEU A 21 15.99 -12.84 -18.18
N ILE A 22 17.01 -12.01 -17.88
CA ILE A 22 17.40 -11.69 -16.51
C ILE A 22 16.30 -10.89 -15.80
N VAL A 23 15.69 -9.91 -16.48
CA VAL A 23 14.57 -9.11 -15.92
C VAL A 23 13.36 -10.01 -15.64
N ILE A 24 13.03 -10.94 -16.54
CA ILE A 24 11.94 -11.91 -16.34
C ILE A 24 12.26 -12.89 -15.20
N ALA A 25 13.50 -13.30 -15.02
CA ALA A 25 13.91 -14.22 -13.97
C ALA A 25 13.96 -13.56 -12.57
N VAL A 26 14.29 -12.25 -12.49
CA VAL A 26 14.38 -11.50 -11.22
C VAL A 26 13.02 -10.89 -10.81
N ALA A 27 12.13 -10.61 -11.75
CA ALA A 27 10.79 -10.05 -11.50
C ALA A 27 9.90 -10.87 -10.52
N PRO A 28 9.94 -12.22 -10.48
CA PRO A 28 9.08 -12.99 -9.58
C PRO A 28 9.38 -12.82 -8.09
N LEU A 29 10.62 -12.52 -7.69
CA LEU A 29 10.99 -12.50 -6.27
C LEU A 29 10.45 -11.30 -5.48
N SER A 30 10.27 -10.15 -6.15
CA SER A 30 9.67 -8.95 -5.55
C SER A 30 8.25 -8.68 -6.06
N GLY A 31 7.88 -9.24 -7.21
CA GLY A 31 6.63 -8.95 -7.92
C GLY A 31 5.38 -9.34 -7.14
N CYS A 32 5.38 -10.47 -6.46
CA CYS A 32 4.24 -10.91 -5.64
C CYS A 32 3.92 -9.97 -4.47
N TYR A 33 4.94 -9.31 -3.91
CA TYR A 33 4.72 -8.34 -2.84
C TYR A 33 4.17 -7.02 -3.40
N LEU A 34 4.76 -6.49 -4.45
CA LEU A 34 4.30 -5.25 -5.09
C LEU A 34 2.89 -5.42 -5.67
N LEU A 35 2.62 -6.58 -6.27
CA LEU A 35 1.29 -6.89 -6.80
C LEU A 35 0.22 -6.90 -5.69
N GLN A 36 0.50 -7.50 -4.50
CA GLN A 36 -0.45 -7.48 -3.40
C GLN A 36 -0.64 -6.06 -2.83
N ALA A 37 0.40 -5.22 -2.84
CA ALA A 37 0.31 -3.84 -2.42
C ALA A 37 -0.56 -3.03 -3.40
N ALA A 38 -0.32 -3.18 -4.69
CA ALA A 38 -1.11 -2.55 -5.74
C ALA A 38 -2.59 -3.00 -5.71
N THR A 39 -2.85 -4.30 -5.62
CA THR A 39 -4.24 -4.81 -5.53
C THR A 39 -4.95 -4.35 -4.26
N GLY A 40 -4.24 -4.25 -3.13
CA GLY A 40 -4.80 -3.71 -1.88
C GLY A 40 -5.14 -2.23 -1.98
N GLN A 41 -4.30 -1.44 -2.61
CA GLN A 41 -4.58 -0.02 -2.89
C GLN A 41 -5.76 0.14 -3.86
N MET A 42 -5.81 -0.67 -4.91
CA MET A 42 -6.93 -0.68 -5.87
C MET A 42 -8.26 -1.05 -5.21
N GLU A 43 -8.27 -1.94 -4.22
CA GLU A 43 -9.47 -2.25 -3.44
C GLU A 43 -10.01 -0.99 -2.73
N ILE A 44 -9.14 -0.20 -2.11
CA ILE A 44 -9.55 1.04 -1.43
C ILE A 44 -10.14 2.03 -2.43
N VAL A 45 -9.47 2.23 -3.56
CA VAL A 45 -9.94 3.13 -4.62
C VAL A 45 -11.31 2.68 -5.17
N ALA A 46 -11.47 1.38 -5.44
CA ALA A 46 -12.71 0.82 -5.97
C ALA A 46 -13.90 0.91 -5.00
N LYS A 47 -13.62 0.88 -3.68
CA LYS A 47 -14.65 0.98 -2.63
C LYS A 47 -14.95 2.43 -2.22
N ARG A 48 -14.20 3.40 -2.71
CA ARG A 48 -14.36 4.81 -2.37
C ARG A 48 -15.69 5.34 -2.90
N LYS A 49 -16.47 5.98 -2.04
CA LYS A 49 -17.70 6.71 -2.35
C LYS A 49 -17.60 8.14 -1.83
N PRO A 50 -18.14 9.15 -2.51
CA PRO A 50 -18.23 10.51 -1.97
C PRO A 50 -18.96 10.49 -0.61
N ILE A 51 -18.41 11.17 0.39
CA ILE A 51 -19.03 11.24 1.74
C ILE A 51 -20.45 11.79 1.65
N ALA A 52 -20.68 12.84 0.86
CA ALA A 52 -22.01 13.41 0.67
C ALA A 52 -23.03 12.38 0.15
N ALA A 53 -22.63 11.49 -0.77
CA ALA A 53 -23.50 10.43 -1.27
C ALA A 53 -23.79 9.35 -0.21
N VAL A 54 -22.83 9.07 0.67
CA VAL A 54 -23.04 8.14 1.80
C VAL A 54 -23.99 8.76 2.82
N ILE A 55 -23.83 10.03 3.17
CA ILE A 55 -24.72 10.76 4.09
C ILE A 55 -26.17 10.81 3.55
N ALA A 56 -26.34 11.09 2.24
CA ALA A 56 -27.64 11.18 1.60
C ALA A 56 -28.36 9.82 1.44
N ASN A 57 -27.65 8.70 1.58
CA ASN A 57 -28.25 7.38 1.42
C ASN A 57 -29.12 7.02 2.64
N PRO A 58 -30.44 6.76 2.47
CA PRO A 58 -31.32 6.40 3.58
C PRO A 58 -30.95 5.09 4.28
N ALA A 59 -30.22 4.20 3.61
CA ALA A 59 -29.73 2.94 4.20
C ALA A 59 -28.49 3.13 5.10
N THR A 60 -27.90 4.33 5.15
CA THR A 60 -26.76 4.62 6.03
C THR A 60 -27.25 4.76 7.47
N SER A 61 -26.60 4.02 8.39
CA SER A 61 -26.93 4.11 9.81
C SER A 61 -26.71 5.52 10.36
N THR A 62 -27.53 5.93 11.33
CA THR A 62 -27.43 7.24 11.98
C THR A 62 -26.02 7.49 12.51
N ALA A 63 -25.44 6.51 13.22
CA ALA A 63 -24.09 6.63 13.78
C ALA A 63 -23.00 6.85 12.71
N LEU A 64 -23.09 6.21 11.55
CA LEU A 64 -22.13 6.45 10.47
C LEU A 64 -22.34 7.83 9.84
N ARG A 65 -23.59 8.24 9.66
CA ARG A 65 -23.94 9.55 9.12
C ARG A 65 -23.37 10.67 9.98
N GLU A 66 -23.63 10.68 11.27
CA GLU A 66 -23.13 11.67 12.23
C GLU A 66 -21.60 11.76 12.23
N ARG A 67 -20.93 10.61 12.19
CA ARG A 67 -19.45 10.58 12.11
C ARG A 67 -18.93 11.19 10.81
N LEU A 68 -19.58 10.92 9.68
CA LEU A 68 -19.17 11.48 8.39
C LEU A 68 -19.47 12.98 8.28
N GLU A 69 -20.54 13.46 8.89
CA GLU A 69 -20.85 14.87 9.03
C GLU A 69 -19.76 15.58 9.86
N TYR A 70 -19.43 15.04 11.04
CA TYR A 70 -18.34 15.55 11.87
C TYR A 70 -16.98 15.59 11.13
N VAL A 71 -16.65 14.54 10.38
CA VAL A 71 -15.41 14.52 9.58
C VAL A 71 -15.43 15.62 8.52
N SER A 72 -16.58 15.87 7.90
CA SER A 72 -16.71 16.92 6.88
C SER A 72 -16.54 18.32 7.48
N GLU A 73 -17.11 18.55 8.67
CA GLU A 73 -16.94 19.80 9.44
C GLU A 73 -15.48 19.99 9.88
N ALA A 74 -14.87 18.94 10.45
CA ALA A 74 -13.48 18.99 10.88
C ALA A 74 -12.53 19.28 9.70
N ARG A 75 -12.84 18.71 8.52
CA ARG A 75 -12.09 19.00 7.30
C ARG A 75 -12.28 20.46 6.85
N ALA A 76 -13.50 20.97 6.86
CA ALA A 76 -13.79 22.36 6.52
C ALA A 76 -13.03 23.32 7.44
N PHE A 77 -13.07 23.07 8.76
CA PHE A 77 -12.30 23.81 9.75
C PHE A 77 -10.79 23.77 9.48
N ALA A 78 -10.26 22.59 9.14
CA ALA A 78 -8.84 22.43 8.85
C ALA A 78 -8.39 23.27 7.63
N VAL A 79 -9.25 23.44 6.64
CA VAL A 79 -8.96 24.28 5.47
C VAL A 79 -9.12 25.76 5.81
N SER A 80 -10.24 26.19 6.43
CA SER A 80 -10.54 27.59 6.67
C SER A 80 -9.69 28.21 7.77
N GLU A 81 -9.51 27.51 8.91
CA GLU A 81 -8.88 28.04 10.10
C GLU A 81 -7.40 27.65 10.24
N LEU A 82 -7.01 26.46 9.75
CA LEU A 82 -5.63 25.98 9.88
C LEU A 82 -4.82 26.14 8.58
N GLY A 83 -5.44 26.62 7.48
CA GLY A 83 -4.76 26.85 6.22
C GLY A 83 -4.27 25.56 5.54
N LEU A 84 -4.84 24.39 5.86
CA LEU A 84 -4.47 23.14 5.19
C LEU A 84 -4.96 23.12 3.75
N PRO A 85 -4.24 22.44 2.84
CA PRO A 85 -4.62 22.39 1.42
C PRO A 85 -6.00 21.80 1.20
N ASP A 86 -6.85 22.50 0.42
CA ASP A 86 -8.14 21.99 -0.02
C ASP A 86 -7.96 21.05 -1.22
N ASN A 87 -7.51 19.82 -0.96
CA ASN A 87 -7.37 18.75 -1.96
C ASN A 87 -8.51 17.72 -1.89
N GLY A 88 -8.44 16.66 -2.67
CA GLY A 88 -9.44 15.57 -2.70
C GLY A 88 -9.40 14.61 -1.50
N SER A 89 -8.42 14.74 -0.60
CA SER A 89 -8.29 13.86 0.57
C SER A 89 -9.44 14.08 1.56
N TYR A 90 -9.89 12.98 2.17
CA TYR A 90 -10.97 12.92 3.16
C TYR A 90 -12.35 13.39 2.67
N ARG A 91 -12.53 13.51 1.33
CA ARG A 91 -13.84 13.73 0.70
C ARG A 91 -14.55 12.41 0.35
N GLY A 92 -13.86 11.29 0.44
CA GLY A 92 -14.37 9.96 0.17
C GLY A 92 -14.41 9.09 1.42
N TYR A 93 -15.32 8.13 1.45
CA TYR A 93 -15.42 7.07 2.44
C TYR A 93 -15.28 5.71 1.78
N ALA A 94 -14.54 4.78 2.40
CA ALA A 94 -14.43 3.41 1.93
C ALA A 94 -14.65 2.41 3.08
N ASP A 95 -15.63 1.50 2.91
CA ASP A 95 -15.88 0.39 3.82
C ASP A 95 -15.13 -0.86 3.35
N LEU A 96 -14.09 -1.23 4.07
CA LEU A 96 -13.26 -2.39 3.78
C LEU A 96 -13.82 -3.68 4.40
N ARG A 97 -14.83 -3.60 5.28
CA ARG A 97 -15.44 -4.72 6.01
C ARG A 97 -14.42 -5.58 6.76
N ARG A 98 -13.41 -4.93 7.32
CA ARG A 98 -12.37 -5.56 8.14
C ARG A 98 -11.84 -4.57 9.18
N PRO A 99 -11.24 -5.04 10.31
CA PRO A 99 -10.84 -4.17 11.41
C PRO A 99 -9.60 -3.32 11.11
N PHE A 100 -8.75 -3.75 10.17
CA PHE A 100 -7.53 -3.03 9.81
C PHE A 100 -7.39 -2.90 8.30
N VAL A 101 -6.80 -1.80 7.85
CA VAL A 101 -6.51 -1.59 6.43
C VAL A 101 -5.29 -2.39 5.98
N VAL A 102 -4.27 -2.46 6.84
CA VAL A 102 -2.99 -3.14 6.60
C VAL A 102 -2.57 -3.88 7.87
N TRP A 103 -1.90 -5.02 7.70
CA TRP A 103 -1.19 -5.75 8.75
C TRP A 103 0.30 -5.60 8.53
N ASN A 104 0.99 -4.89 9.44
CA ASN A 104 2.43 -4.72 9.41
C ASN A 104 3.11 -5.89 10.12
N VAL A 105 4.09 -6.49 9.46
CA VAL A 105 4.99 -7.47 10.03
C VAL A 105 6.28 -6.77 10.42
N PHE A 106 6.64 -6.87 11.69
CA PHE A 106 7.90 -6.41 12.27
C PHE A 106 8.76 -7.64 12.55
N ALA A 107 10.05 -7.48 12.49
CA ALA A 107 10.98 -8.55 12.89
C ALA A 107 12.29 -7.96 13.42
N THR A 108 12.95 -8.74 14.29
CA THR A 108 14.31 -8.51 14.79
C THR A 108 15.07 -9.81 14.73
N ASP A 109 16.39 -9.76 14.83
CA ASP A 109 17.15 -10.96 15.13
C ASP A 109 16.88 -11.38 16.59
N GLU A 110 16.99 -12.67 16.88
CA GLU A 110 16.80 -13.19 18.24
C GLU A 110 17.74 -12.48 19.22
N PHE A 111 17.22 -12.06 20.38
CA PHE A 111 17.93 -11.27 21.40
C PHE A 111 18.40 -9.88 20.95
N SER A 112 17.83 -9.32 19.87
CA SER A 112 18.14 -7.97 19.40
C SER A 112 16.91 -7.07 19.49
N VAL A 113 17.15 -5.79 19.74
CA VAL A 113 16.13 -4.71 19.65
C VAL A 113 16.25 -3.95 18.33
N GLU A 114 17.23 -4.28 17.51
CA GLU A 114 17.41 -3.65 16.22
C GLU A 114 16.42 -4.21 15.19
N PRO A 115 15.54 -3.36 14.62
CA PRO A 115 14.52 -3.84 13.71
C PRO A 115 15.10 -4.22 12.34
N LYS A 116 14.65 -5.34 11.81
CA LYS A 116 14.89 -5.72 10.42
C LYS A 116 14.38 -4.66 9.47
N ARG A 117 15.18 -4.31 8.48
CA ARG A 117 14.84 -3.31 7.45
C ARG A 117 14.48 -4.00 6.14
N TRP A 118 13.47 -3.45 5.47
CA TRP A 118 13.09 -3.82 4.09
C TRP A 118 13.23 -2.60 3.21
N CYS A 119 13.99 -2.72 2.13
CA CYS A 119 14.24 -1.62 1.21
C CYS A 119 13.47 -1.83 -0.09
N PHE A 120 12.78 -0.78 -0.54
CA PHE A 120 11.98 -0.76 -1.75
C PHE A 120 12.44 0.39 -2.65
N PRO A 121 12.36 0.26 -3.98
CA PRO A 121 12.87 1.28 -4.91
C PRO A 121 12.24 2.66 -4.74
N ILE A 122 10.95 2.72 -4.37
CA ILE A 122 10.20 4.00 -4.24
C ILE A 122 10.06 4.41 -2.77
N ALA A 123 9.73 3.47 -1.88
CA ALA A 123 9.46 3.75 -0.47
C ALA A 123 10.73 3.87 0.40
N GLY A 124 11.90 3.57 -0.14
CA GLY A 124 13.14 3.51 0.63
C GLY A 124 13.15 2.33 1.61
N CYS A 125 13.97 2.43 2.68
CA CYS A 125 14.09 1.39 3.69
C CYS A 125 13.17 1.68 4.88
N VAL A 126 12.31 0.71 5.22
CA VAL A 126 11.35 0.77 6.31
C VAL A 126 11.54 -0.41 7.27
N VAL A 127 11.10 -0.26 8.52
CA VAL A 127 11.25 -1.25 9.60
C VAL A 127 10.05 -2.19 9.73
N TYR A 128 9.18 -2.22 8.75
CA TYR A 128 8.03 -3.13 8.69
C TYR A 128 7.73 -3.53 7.26
N ARG A 129 6.95 -4.60 7.10
CA ARG A 129 6.42 -5.02 5.81
C ARG A 129 4.90 -5.15 5.88
N GLY A 130 4.19 -4.28 5.13
CA GLY A 130 2.74 -4.18 5.16
C GLY A 130 2.04 -5.18 4.22
N TYR A 131 0.94 -5.75 4.68
CA TYR A 131 0.09 -6.66 3.91
C TYR A 131 -1.37 -6.23 4.01
N PHE A 132 -2.08 -6.13 2.89
CA PHE A 132 -3.52 -5.88 2.85
C PHE A 132 -4.36 -7.14 3.19
N ASN A 133 -3.71 -8.29 3.35
CA ASN A 133 -4.34 -9.54 3.72
C ASN A 133 -3.67 -10.14 4.95
N GLN A 134 -4.44 -10.35 6.03
CA GLN A 134 -3.96 -10.88 7.30
C GLN A 134 -3.26 -12.24 7.16
N ARG A 135 -3.85 -13.18 6.42
CA ARG A 135 -3.27 -14.53 6.24
C ARG A 135 -1.92 -14.50 5.53
N ARG A 136 -1.69 -13.49 4.66
CA ARG A 136 -0.37 -13.29 4.02
C ARG A 136 0.65 -12.74 5.01
N ALA A 137 0.26 -11.81 5.88
CA ALA A 137 1.10 -11.30 6.97
C ALA A 137 1.50 -12.43 7.92
N GLU A 138 0.55 -13.25 8.36
CA GLU A 138 0.78 -14.40 9.25
C GLU A 138 1.73 -15.43 8.63
N ARG A 139 1.54 -15.77 7.34
CA ARG A 139 2.45 -16.70 6.64
C ARG A 139 3.87 -16.15 6.57
N TYR A 140 4.01 -14.85 6.34
CA TYR A 140 5.31 -14.21 6.26
C TYR A 140 5.99 -14.15 7.64
N ALA A 141 5.26 -13.77 8.68
CA ALA A 141 5.77 -13.76 10.06
C ALA A 141 6.21 -15.16 10.50
N ARG A 142 5.42 -16.22 10.21
CA ARG A 142 5.84 -17.61 10.47
C ARG A 142 7.15 -17.95 9.75
N ARG A 143 7.30 -17.57 8.48
CA ARG A 143 8.53 -17.82 7.73
C ARG A 143 9.75 -17.13 8.36
N LEU A 144 9.60 -15.91 8.86
CA LEU A 144 10.65 -15.19 9.58
C LEU A 144 11.05 -15.91 10.87
N ARG A 145 10.07 -16.39 11.65
CA ARG A 145 10.34 -17.17 12.86
C ARG A 145 11.09 -18.47 12.56
N PHE A 146 10.72 -19.18 11.50
CA PHE A 146 11.46 -20.38 11.06
C PHE A 146 12.89 -20.07 10.58
N SER A 147 13.20 -18.84 10.21
CA SER A 147 14.55 -18.39 9.84
C SER A 147 15.32 -17.72 10.99
N GLY A 148 14.91 -17.93 12.25
CA GLY A 148 15.63 -17.46 13.44
C GLY A 148 15.40 -15.97 13.78
N HIS A 149 14.26 -15.40 13.37
CA HIS A 149 13.90 -14.03 13.76
C HIS A 149 12.72 -14.04 14.73
N ASP A 150 12.72 -13.11 15.65
CA ASP A 150 11.49 -12.75 16.35
C ASP A 150 10.62 -11.90 15.42
N ALA A 151 9.34 -12.26 15.28
CA ALA A 151 8.42 -11.56 14.39
C ALA A 151 7.05 -11.34 15.05
N ALA A 152 6.54 -10.12 14.91
CA ALA A 152 5.23 -9.70 15.40
C ALA A 152 4.39 -9.13 14.26
N ILE A 153 3.07 -9.12 14.46
CA ILE A 153 2.11 -8.54 13.51
C ILE A 153 1.29 -7.49 14.25
N GLY A 154 1.24 -6.28 13.70
CA GLY A 154 0.40 -5.20 14.16
C GLY A 154 -0.65 -4.82 13.11
N GLY A 155 -1.92 -4.70 13.52
CA GLY A 155 -2.98 -4.16 12.69
C GLY A 155 -2.89 -2.63 12.62
N VAL A 156 -3.08 -2.07 11.43
CA VAL A 156 -3.04 -0.62 11.17
C VAL A 156 -4.41 -0.16 10.70
N ALA A 157 -5.02 0.74 11.46
CA ALA A 157 -6.35 1.26 11.17
C ALA A 157 -6.38 2.26 10.01
N ALA A 158 -5.28 2.99 9.80
CA ALA A 158 -5.15 3.96 8.72
C ALA A 158 -3.69 4.16 8.34
N TYR A 159 -3.44 4.56 7.10
CA TYR A 159 -2.15 5.07 6.64
C TYR A 159 -2.40 6.27 5.73
N SER A 160 -1.38 7.08 5.51
CA SER A 160 -1.42 8.20 4.58
C SER A 160 -0.56 7.90 3.36
N THR A 161 -1.06 8.28 2.19
CA THR A 161 -0.28 8.27 0.95
C THR A 161 0.60 9.51 0.80
N ARG A 162 0.67 10.35 1.83
CA ARG A 162 1.46 11.59 1.87
C ARG A 162 1.12 12.57 0.73
N GLY A 163 -0.14 12.57 0.29
CA GLY A 163 -0.61 13.44 -0.78
C GLY A 163 -0.39 12.92 -2.21
N HIS A 164 0.18 11.70 -2.37
CA HIS A 164 0.29 11.07 -3.69
C HIS A 164 -1.07 10.63 -4.25
N PHE A 165 -2.03 10.36 -3.38
CA PHE A 165 -3.42 10.04 -3.72
C PHE A 165 -4.36 10.77 -2.78
N ASP A 166 -5.62 10.93 -3.19
CA ASP A 166 -6.69 11.44 -2.35
C ASP A 166 -7.11 10.36 -1.35
N ASP A 167 -6.58 10.42 -0.14
CA ASP A 167 -6.86 9.44 0.90
C ASP A 167 -8.34 9.49 1.36
N PRO A 168 -9.09 8.36 1.33
CA PRO A 168 -10.45 8.33 1.87
C PRO A 168 -10.45 8.17 3.39
N ILE A 169 -11.57 8.50 4.02
CA ILE A 169 -11.89 8.01 5.37
C ILE A 169 -12.22 6.52 5.27
N LEU A 170 -11.60 5.72 6.12
CA LEU A 170 -11.80 4.27 6.17
C LEU A 170 -12.69 3.89 7.36
N ASN A 171 -13.55 2.86 7.18
CA ASN A 171 -14.32 2.30 8.29
C ASN A 171 -13.44 1.84 9.44
N THR A 172 -12.22 1.38 9.16
CA THR A 172 -11.22 0.94 10.14
C THR A 172 -10.78 2.05 11.11
N LYS A 173 -10.89 3.32 10.70
CA LYS A 173 -10.62 4.50 11.52
C LYS A 173 -11.81 4.87 12.43
N MET A 174 -13.00 4.37 12.14
CA MET A 174 -14.26 4.72 12.81
C MET A 174 -14.73 3.64 13.80
N ALA A 175 -13.91 2.66 14.11
CA ALA A 175 -14.24 1.50 14.96
C ALA A 175 -14.16 1.77 16.47
N TRP A 176 -14.43 3.00 16.89
CA TRP A 176 -14.54 3.39 18.31
C TRP A 176 -15.93 3.83 18.67
#